data_e96eab15b380a76b8f13a21fdf043878
#
_entry.id   e96eab15b380a76b8f13a21fdf043878
#
_cell.length_a   1.000
_cell.length_b   1.000
_cell.length_c   1.000
_cell.angle_alpha   90.00
_cell.angle_beta   90.00
_cell.angle_gamma   90.00
#
_symmetry.space_group_name_H-M   'P 1'
#
loop_
_entity.id
_entity.type
_entity.pdbx_description
1 polymer ?
#
loop_
_entity_poly.entity_id
_entity_poly.type
_entity_poly.pdbx_seq_one_letter_code
_entity_poly.pdbx_strand_id
1 'polypeptide(L)'
;GAYGTGEFGEAAAVMLFYQVGEWFQKYAVNRSRASITDLMNIMPEYANIEKDGQIVQVEPETVAIGDIIIVQPGEKVPLDGTVIEGETFVDTAALTGESVPRKLSVGDEVLSGVINQNGVIRVKVSKEFDDSTVSKILELVENASTRKAQYEQFITRFAKYYTPIVCFLALAVAIIPPIFVGEFGKWFHRALIFLV
;
A
#
# COMPACT_ATOMS: atom_id res chain seq x y z
N GLY A 1 -9.36 29.07 20.96
CA GLY A 1 -8.37 29.64 21.90
C GLY A 1 -7.96 31.01 21.45
N ALA A 2 -7.02 31.15 20.55
CA ALA A 2 -6.39 32.41 20.10
C ALA A 2 -7.38 33.47 19.58
N TYR A 3 -8.51 33.06 19.01
CA TYR A 3 -9.58 33.95 18.58
C TYR A 3 -10.27 34.66 19.78
N GLY A 4 -10.40 33.97 20.92
CA GLY A 4 -11.01 34.51 22.13
C GLY A 4 -10.08 35.42 22.94
N THR A 5 -8.77 35.34 22.73
CA THR A 5 -7.74 36.19 23.34
C THR A 5 -7.37 37.40 22.48
N GLY A 6 -7.91 37.52 21.26
CA GLY A 6 -7.61 38.60 20.32
C GLY A 6 -6.30 38.45 19.54
N GLU A 7 -5.64 37.31 19.65
CA GLU A 7 -4.37 37.01 18.97
C GLU A 7 -4.62 36.38 17.60
N PHE A 8 -5.15 37.18 16.67
CA PHE A 8 -5.54 36.72 15.31
C PHE A 8 -4.36 36.20 14.48
N GLY A 9 -3.14 36.73 14.70
CA GLY A 9 -1.95 36.29 14.03
C GLY A 9 -1.59 34.83 14.37
N GLU A 10 -1.68 34.47 15.64
CA GLU A 10 -1.44 33.10 16.11
C GLU A 10 -2.52 32.13 15.60
N ALA A 11 -3.80 32.56 15.63
CA ALA A 11 -4.89 31.76 15.08
C ALA A 11 -4.70 31.47 13.61
N ALA A 12 -4.29 32.44 12.81
CA ALA A 12 -4.02 32.29 11.40
C ALA A 12 -2.80 31.37 11.15
N ALA A 13 -1.74 31.51 11.92
CA ALA A 13 -0.56 30.66 11.82
C ALA A 13 -0.89 29.18 12.12
N VAL A 14 -1.62 28.90 13.20
CA VAL A 14 -2.06 27.53 13.55
C VAL A 14 -2.89 26.91 12.43
N MET A 15 -3.85 27.67 11.87
CA MET A 15 -4.67 27.17 10.76
C MET A 15 -3.83 26.86 9.50
N LEU A 16 -2.86 27.71 9.21
CA LEU A 16 -1.97 27.54 8.07
C LEU A 16 -1.08 26.30 8.25
N PHE A 17 -0.48 26.12 9.41
CA PHE A 17 0.32 24.92 9.72
C PHE A 17 -0.54 23.65 9.69
N TYR A 18 -1.78 23.70 10.18
CA TYR A 18 -2.71 22.58 10.10
C TYR A 18 -2.99 22.20 8.64
N GLN A 19 -3.31 23.16 7.79
CA GLN A 19 -3.58 22.92 6.37
C GLN A 19 -2.35 22.36 5.63
N VAL A 20 -1.17 22.89 5.91
CA VAL A 20 0.08 22.38 5.35
C VAL A 20 0.32 20.93 5.79
N GLY A 21 0.13 20.64 7.08
CA GLY A 21 0.24 19.27 7.61
C GLY A 21 -0.75 18.30 6.96
N GLU A 22 -2.01 18.72 6.80
CA GLU A 22 -3.03 17.92 6.13
C GLU A 22 -2.69 17.66 4.65
N TRP A 23 -2.15 18.67 3.95
CA TRP A 23 -1.72 18.53 2.58
C TRP A 23 -0.56 17.53 2.44
N PHE A 24 0.46 17.61 3.32
CA PHE A 24 1.55 16.64 3.35
C PHE A 24 1.06 15.22 3.65
N GLN A 25 0.13 15.07 4.58
CA GLN A 25 -0.47 13.78 4.91
C GLN A 25 -1.21 13.19 3.71
N LYS A 26 -2.05 13.96 3.03
CA LYS A 26 -2.75 13.52 1.82
C LYS A 26 -1.77 13.15 0.71
N TYR A 27 -0.72 13.94 0.51
CA TYR A 27 0.31 13.66 -0.49
C TYR A 27 1.03 12.34 -0.20
N ALA A 28 1.46 12.11 1.04
CA ALA A 28 2.13 10.88 1.46
C ALA A 28 1.23 9.64 1.31
N VAL A 29 -0.05 9.75 1.72
CA VAL A 29 -1.04 8.66 1.59
C VAL A 29 -1.32 8.33 0.14
N ASN A 30 -1.52 9.33 -0.73
CA ASN A 30 -1.80 9.11 -2.15
C ASN A 30 -0.60 8.44 -2.85
N ARG A 31 0.62 8.83 -2.52
CA ARG A 31 1.82 8.20 -3.08
C ARG A 31 1.97 6.74 -2.63
N SER A 32 1.61 6.43 -1.39
CA SER A 32 1.61 5.05 -0.89
C SER A 32 0.55 4.18 -1.57
N ARG A 33 -0.64 4.73 -1.85
CA ARG A 33 -1.71 4.00 -2.58
C ARG A 33 -1.36 3.73 -4.03
N ALA A 34 -0.74 4.67 -4.74
CA ALA A 34 -0.28 4.47 -6.12
C ALA A 34 0.67 3.28 -6.21
N SER A 35 1.61 3.15 -5.27
CA SER A 35 2.54 2.01 -5.23
C SER A 35 1.84 0.66 -5.03
N ILE A 36 0.75 0.60 -4.27
CA ILE A 36 -0.04 -0.63 -4.07
C ILE A 36 -0.81 -0.99 -5.35
N THR A 37 -1.38 0.00 -6.04
CA THR A 37 -2.08 -0.22 -7.31
C THR A 37 -1.13 -0.72 -8.40
N ASP A 38 0.09 -0.19 -8.46
CA ASP A 38 1.12 -0.65 -9.39
C ASP A 38 1.52 -2.11 -9.12
N LEU A 39 1.57 -2.53 -7.85
CA LEU A 39 1.83 -3.91 -7.47
C LEU A 39 0.66 -4.86 -7.83
N MET A 40 -0.59 -4.41 -7.71
CA MET A 40 -1.75 -5.19 -8.18
C MET A 40 -1.72 -5.39 -9.70
N ASN A 41 -1.15 -4.44 -10.45
CA ASN A 41 -0.97 -4.58 -11.89
C ASN A 41 0.07 -5.64 -12.30
N ILE A 42 0.83 -6.23 -11.37
CA ILE A 42 1.74 -7.34 -11.66
C ILE A 42 0.97 -8.66 -11.81
N MET A 43 -0.19 -8.79 -11.17
CA MET A 43 -0.98 -10.01 -11.18
C MET A 43 -1.47 -10.35 -12.60
N PRO A 44 -1.24 -11.57 -13.09
CA PRO A 44 -1.78 -12.05 -14.35
C PRO A 44 -3.27 -12.35 -14.19
N GLU A 45 -4.07 -11.95 -15.17
CA GLU A 45 -5.52 -12.13 -15.14
C GLU A 45 -5.96 -13.50 -15.65
N TYR A 46 -5.13 -14.15 -16.49
CA TYR A 46 -5.41 -15.44 -17.10
C TYR A 46 -4.13 -16.20 -17.41
N ALA A 47 -4.27 -17.48 -17.65
CA ALA A 47 -3.26 -18.37 -18.23
C ALA A 47 -3.79 -18.97 -19.55
N ASN A 48 -2.94 -19.04 -20.58
CA ASN A 48 -3.27 -19.74 -21.80
C ASN A 48 -2.71 -21.18 -21.72
N ILE A 49 -3.57 -22.18 -21.79
CA ILE A 49 -3.18 -23.58 -21.85
C ILE A 49 -3.59 -24.20 -23.21
N GLU A 50 -2.86 -25.21 -23.65
CA GLU A 50 -3.26 -25.97 -24.81
C GLU A 50 -4.13 -27.17 -24.41
N LYS A 51 -5.36 -27.20 -24.91
CA LYS A 51 -6.30 -28.28 -24.70
C LYS A 51 -6.90 -28.71 -26.03
N ASP A 52 -6.76 -29.99 -26.38
CA ASP A 52 -7.25 -30.56 -27.63
C ASP A 52 -6.76 -29.83 -28.92
N GLY A 53 -5.53 -29.30 -28.88
CA GLY A 53 -4.93 -28.53 -29.98
C GLY A 53 -5.44 -27.09 -30.12
N GLN A 54 -6.18 -26.59 -29.14
CA GLN A 54 -6.65 -25.21 -29.09
C GLN A 54 -6.10 -24.50 -27.85
N ILE A 55 -5.78 -23.23 -28.01
CA ILE A 55 -5.39 -22.37 -26.87
C ILE A 55 -6.66 -21.91 -26.17
N VAL A 56 -6.77 -22.22 -24.87
CA VAL A 56 -7.89 -21.88 -24.01
C VAL A 56 -7.38 -21.01 -22.87
N GLN A 57 -8.06 -19.90 -22.62
CA GLN A 57 -7.80 -19.08 -21.45
C GLN A 57 -8.49 -19.67 -20.23
N VAL A 58 -7.74 -19.79 -19.16
CA VAL A 58 -8.22 -20.29 -17.86
C VAL A 58 -7.75 -19.36 -16.73
N GLU A 59 -8.38 -19.46 -15.58
CA GLU A 59 -7.91 -18.78 -14.36
C GLU A 59 -6.58 -19.41 -13.91
N PRO A 60 -5.56 -18.61 -13.55
CA PRO A 60 -4.24 -19.12 -13.16
C PRO A 60 -4.28 -20.12 -11.99
N GLU A 61 -5.24 -19.96 -11.08
CA GLU A 61 -5.47 -20.85 -9.92
C GLU A 61 -5.90 -22.27 -10.32
N THR A 62 -6.40 -22.45 -11.55
CA THR A 62 -6.86 -23.77 -12.04
C THR A 62 -5.76 -24.57 -12.70
N VAL A 63 -4.60 -23.96 -12.92
CA VAL A 63 -3.46 -24.59 -13.61
C VAL A 63 -2.65 -25.42 -12.61
N ALA A 64 -2.41 -26.70 -12.93
CA ALA A 64 -1.67 -27.61 -12.06
C ALA A 64 -0.17 -27.60 -12.34
N ILE A 65 0.62 -28.05 -11.36
CA ILE A 65 2.05 -28.28 -11.54
C ILE A 65 2.26 -29.32 -12.64
N GLY A 66 3.11 -28.99 -13.61
CA GLY A 66 3.43 -29.86 -14.77
C GLY A 66 2.63 -29.52 -16.01
N ASP A 67 1.56 -28.73 -15.92
CA ASP A 67 0.84 -28.21 -17.08
C ASP A 67 1.73 -27.31 -17.93
N ILE A 68 1.38 -27.19 -19.21
CA ILE A 68 2.10 -26.35 -20.17
C ILE A 68 1.26 -25.13 -20.46
N ILE A 69 1.78 -23.96 -20.09
CA ILE A 69 1.21 -22.66 -20.41
C ILE A 69 1.93 -22.05 -21.61
N ILE A 70 1.18 -21.30 -22.41
CA ILE A 70 1.67 -20.57 -23.58
C ILE A 70 1.63 -19.08 -23.25
N VAL A 71 2.77 -18.39 -23.41
CA VAL A 71 2.87 -16.95 -23.14
C VAL A 71 3.25 -16.24 -24.43
N GLN A 72 2.35 -15.38 -24.89
CA GLN A 72 2.53 -14.61 -26.12
C GLN A 72 3.27 -13.28 -25.84
N PRO A 73 3.85 -12.64 -26.86
CA PRO A 73 4.43 -11.31 -26.71
C PRO A 73 3.43 -10.30 -26.17
N GLY A 74 3.85 -9.53 -25.15
CA GLY A 74 3.01 -8.55 -24.45
C GLY A 74 2.25 -9.13 -23.25
N GLU A 75 2.19 -10.45 -23.09
CA GLU A 75 1.51 -11.09 -21.96
C GLU A 75 2.43 -11.23 -20.75
N LYS A 76 1.80 -11.24 -19.58
CA LYS A 76 2.47 -11.59 -18.32
C LYS A 76 2.56 -13.09 -18.17
N VAL A 77 3.66 -13.57 -17.67
CA VAL A 77 3.82 -14.99 -17.30
C VAL A 77 2.92 -15.27 -16.09
N PRO A 78 1.93 -16.19 -16.22
CA PRO A 78 0.94 -16.38 -15.17
C PRO A 78 1.45 -17.18 -13.97
N LEU A 79 2.35 -18.14 -14.18
CA LEU A 79 2.88 -19.01 -13.12
C LEU A 79 4.39 -19.20 -13.28
N ASP A 80 5.06 -19.52 -12.18
CA ASP A 80 6.47 -19.88 -12.19
C ASP A 80 6.68 -21.20 -12.90
N GLY A 81 7.73 -21.31 -13.72
CA GLY A 81 8.00 -22.52 -14.44
C GLY A 81 9.34 -22.54 -15.17
N THR A 82 9.50 -23.53 -16.03
CA THR A 82 10.68 -23.70 -16.89
C THR A 82 10.30 -23.61 -18.35
N VAL A 83 11.03 -22.84 -19.13
CA VAL A 83 10.83 -22.72 -20.58
C VAL A 83 11.18 -24.05 -21.23
N ILE A 84 10.21 -24.66 -21.92
CA ILE A 84 10.39 -25.93 -22.65
C ILE A 84 10.47 -25.76 -24.17
N GLU A 85 9.97 -24.62 -24.67
CA GLU A 85 10.01 -24.31 -26.12
C GLU A 85 10.00 -22.78 -26.30
N GLY A 86 10.69 -22.31 -27.33
CA GLY A 86 10.80 -20.90 -27.69
C GLY A 86 11.97 -20.18 -27.03
N GLU A 87 12.13 -18.93 -27.43
CA GLU A 87 13.17 -18.02 -26.92
C GLU A 87 12.58 -16.61 -26.94
N THR A 88 12.85 -15.84 -25.90
CA THR A 88 12.33 -14.47 -25.78
C THR A 88 13.19 -13.59 -24.88
N PHE A 89 12.84 -12.31 -24.84
CA PHE A 89 13.24 -11.39 -23.78
C PHE A 89 12.06 -11.11 -22.87
N VAL A 90 12.30 -11.04 -21.57
CA VAL A 90 11.28 -10.68 -20.58
C VAL A 90 11.66 -9.42 -19.85
N ASP A 91 10.66 -8.60 -19.58
CA ASP A 91 10.80 -7.43 -18.71
C ASP A 91 10.55 -7.85 -17.27
N THR A 92 11.56 -7.67 -16.43
CA THR A 92 11.52 -8.00 -15.00
C THR A 92 11.40 -6.76 -14.13
N ALA A 93 11.29 -5.56 -14.72
CA ALA A 93 11.34 -4.29 -13.99
C ALA A 93 10.31 -4.18 -12.86
N ALA A 94 9.12 -4.74 -13.06
CA ALA A 94 8.05 -4.73 -12.06
C ALA A 94 8.39 -5.57 -10.81
N LEU A 95 9.24 -6.60 -10.94
CA LEU A 95 9.61 -7.49 -9.84
C LEU A 95 10.96 -7.10 -9.20
N THR A 96 11.95 -6.77 -10.03
CA THR A 96 13.34 -6.57 -9.59
C THR A 96 13.77 -5.10 -9.59
N GLY A 97 13.02 -4.23 -10.26
CA GLY A 97 13.40 -2.84 -10.50
C GLY A 97 14.45 -2.66 -11.60
N GLU A 98 14.91 -3.74 -12.23
CA GLU A 98 15.90 -3.69 -13.30
C GLU A 98 15.22 -3.48 -14.66
N SER A 99 15.54 -2.39 -15.33
CA SER A 99 14.97 -2.03 -16.63
C SER A 99 15.62 -2.76 -17.83
N VAL A 100 16.61 -3.63 -17.59
CA VAL A 100 17.28 -4.37 -18.66
C VAL A 100 16.53 -5.67 -18.90
N PRO A 101 16.00 -5.91 -20.13
CA PRO A 101 15.34 -7.15 -20.46
C PRO A 101 16.26 -8.37 -20.31
N ARG A 102 15.76 -9.43 -19.69
CA ARG A 102 16.48 -10.68 -19.53
C ARG A 102 16.13 -11.65 -20.66
N LYS A 103 17.15 -12.22 -21.32
CA LYS A 103 16.94 -13.28 -22.31
C LYS A 103 16.54 -14.59 -21.60
N LEU A 104 15.53 -15.29 -22.15
CA LEU A 104 15.12 -16.63 -21.75
C LEU A 104 15.19 -17.57 -22.96
N SER A 105 15.71 -18.76 -22.72
CA SER A 105 15.84 -19.84 -23.66
C SER A 105 15.34 -21.18 -23.05
N VAL A 106 15.23 -22.21 -23.81
CA VAL A 106 14.81 -23.53 -23.33
C VAL A 106 15.72 -24.02 -22.20
N GLY A 107 15.10 -24.39 -21.08
CA GLY A 107 15.75 -24.81 -19.84
C GLY A 107 15.88 -23.71 -18.78
N ASP A 108 15.63 -22.44 -19.13
CA ASP A 108 15.69 -21.35 -18.19
C ASP A 108 14.42 -21.29 -17.31
N GLU A 109 14.61 -20.90 -16.04
CA GLU A 109 13.49 -20.61 -15.15
C GLU A 109 12.90 -19.24 -15.44
N VAL A 110 11.57 -19.18 -15.46
CA VAL A 110 10.79 -17.96 -15.60
C VAL A 110 9.88 -17.76 -14.37
N LEU A 111 9.81 -16.54 -13.88
CA LEU A 111 8.98 -16.17 -12.75
C LEU A 111 7.64 -15.61 -13.22
N SER A 112 6.60 -15.85 -12.44
CA SER A 112 5.30 -15.21 -12.67
C SER A 112 5.38 -13.67 -12.53
N GLY A 113 4.54 -12.95 -13.28
CA GLY A 113 4.47 -11.50 -13.26
C GLY A 113 5.46 -10.77 -14.17
N VAL A 114 6.46 -11.44 -14.76
CA VAL A 114 7.32 -10.83 -15.80
C VAL A 114 6.55 -10.72 -17.11
N ILE A 115 6.88 -9.70 -17.93
CA ILE A 115 6.21 -9.46 -19.21
C ILE A 115 7.07 -10.06 -20.33
N ASN A 116 6.46 -10.94 -21.12
CA ASN A 116 7.06 -11.47 -22.33
C ASN A 116 7.12 -10.41 -23.43
N GLN A 117 8.27 -10.19 -24.08
CA GLN A 117 8.43 -9.08 -25.04
C GLN A 117 8.35 -9.51 -26.51
N ASN A 118 9.02 -10.59 -26.92
CA ASN A 118 9.29 -10.82 -28.34
C ASN A 118 8.75 -12.13 -28.91
N GLY A 119 9.05 -13.26 -28.29
CA GLY A 119 8.75 -14.58 -28.82
C GLY A 119 7.61 -15.27 -28.07
N VAL A 120 6.93 -16.20 -28.69
CA VAL A 120 6.03 -17.11 -28.00
C VAL A 120 6.86 -18.15 -27.27
N ILE A 121 6.61 -18.34 -25.98
CA ILE A 121 7.26 -19.36 -25.17
C ILE A 121 6.24 -20.35 -24.61
N ARG A 122 6.65 -21.60 -24.46
CA ARG A 122 5.91 -22.63 -23.72
C ARG A 122 6.64 -22.87 -22.42
N VAL A 123 5.92 -22.80 -21.34
CA VAL A 123 6.47 -22.91 -19.99
C VAL A 123 5.79 -24.06 -19.28
N LYS A 124 6.59 -24.99 -18.75
CA LYS A 124 6.10 -26.06 -17.88
C LYS A 124 6.02 -25.52 -16.45
N VAL A 125 4.84 -25.51 -15.91
CA VAL A 125 4.55 -24.97 -14.56
C VAL A 125 5.27 -25.78 -13.49
N SER A 126 5.97 -25.11 -12.59
CA SER A 126 6.76 -25.72 -11.51
C SER A 126 6.17 -25.49 -10.11
N LYS A 127 5.27 -24.52 -9.96
CA LYS A 127 4.62 -24.19 -8.67
C LYS A 127 3.14 -23.94 -8.88
N GLU A 128 2.33 -24.21 -7.85
CA GLU A 128 0.92 -23.76 -7.79
C GLU A 128 0.82 -22.25 -7.72
N PHE A 129 -0.34 -21.70 -8.05
CA PHE A 129 -0.57 -20.25 -8.08
C PHE A 129 -0.28 -19.59 -6.73
N ASP A 130 -0.74 -20.18 -5.63
CA ASP A 130 -0.53 -19.64 -4.26
C ASP A 130 0.95 -19.60 -3.86
N ASP A 131 1.75 -20.54 -4.41
CA ASP A 131 3.20 -20.60 -4.20
C ASP A 131 4.02 -19.80 -5.23
N SER A 132 3.36 -19.17 -6.19
CA SER A 132 4.00 -18.38 -7.24
C SER A 132 4.68 -17.12 -6.68
N THR A 133 5.65 -16.62 -7.43
CA THR A 133 6.40 -15.40 -7.05
C THR A 133 5.48 -14.21 -6.88
N VAL A 134 4.50 -14.02 -7.76
CA VAL A 134 3.53 -12.91 -7.67
C VAL A 134 2.66 -13.04 -6.43
N SER A 135 2.10 -14.20 -6.14
CA SER A 135 1.24 -14.43 -4.96
C SER A 135 2.00 -14.13 -3.66
N LYS A 136 3.25 -14.56 -3.54
CA LYS A 136 4.09 -14.28 -2.37
C LYS A 136 4.40 -12.79 -2.20
N ILE A 137 4.67 -12.08 -3.30
CA ILE A 137 4.89 -10.63 -3.25
C ILE A 137 3.62 -9.92 -2.76
N LEU A 138 2.44 -10.29 -3.28
CA LEU A 138 1.15 -9.72 -2.87
C LEU A 138 0.87 -9.99 -1.40
N GLU A 139 1.08 -11.20 -0.92
CA GLU A 139 0.93 -11.57 0.49
C GLU A 139 1.83 -10.71 1.41
N LEU A 140 3.10 -10.53 1.03
CA LEU A 140 4.04 -9.69 1.79
C LEU A 140 3.58 -8.22 1.85
N VAL A 141 3.06 -7.68 0.75
CA VAL A 141 2.55 -6.30 0.68
C VAL A 141 1.27 -6.14 1.49
N GLU A 142 0.34 -7.09 1.40
CA GLU A 142 -0.90 -7.08 2.16
C GLU A 142 -0.63 -7.17 3.67
N ASN A 143 0.25 -8.06 4.09
CA ASN A 143 0.66 -8.19 5.49
C ASN A 143 1.36 -6.92 6.00
N ALA A 144 2.19 -6.26 5.19
CA ALA A 144 2.83 -5.00 5.55
C ALA A 144 1.79 -3.88 5.71
N SER A 145 0.78 -3.83 4.84
CA SER A 145 -0.31 -2.84 4.87
C SER A 145 -1.22 -3.03 6.09
N THR A 146 -1.52 -4.27 6.45
CA THR A 146 -2.37 -4.62 7.61
C THR A 146 -1.72 -4.18 8.93
N ARG A 147 -0.41 -4.34 9.07
CA ARG A 147 0.32 -3.86 10.27
C ARG A 147 0.23 -2.34 10.42
N LYS A 148 0.33 -1.58 9.34
CA LYS A 148 0.20 -0.12 9.35
C LYS A 148 -1.18 0.33 9.83
N ALA A 149 -2.24 -0.35 9.40
CA ALA A 149 -3.62 -0.09 9.83
C ALA A 149 -3.84 -0.32 11.33
N GLN A 150 -3.14 -1.25 11.96
CA GLN A 150 -3.22 -1.48 13.41
C GLN A 150 -2.65 -0.31 14.22
N TYR A 151 -1.55 0.30 13.78
CA TYR A 151 -0.97 1.48 14.45
C TYR A 151 -1.89 2.70 14.32
N GLU A 152 -2.50 2.93 13.16
CA GLU A 152 -3.46 4.02 12.96
C GLU A 152 -4.70 3.84 13.83
N GLN A 153 -5.20 2.63 13.98
CA GLN A 153 -6.32 2.32 14.90
C GLN A 153 -5.95 2.56 16.37
N PHE A 154 -4.71 2.25 16.77
CA PHE A 154 -4.23 2.51 18.13
C PHE A 154 -4.20 4.02 18.42
N ILE A 155 -3.63 4.82 17.53
CA ILE A 155 -3.56 6.30 17.67
C ILE A 155 -4.97 6.90 17.75
N THR A 156 -5.87 6.47 16.87
CA THR A 156 -7.27 6.94 16.86
C THR A 156 -7.99 6.56 18.14
N ARG A 157 -7.79 5.33 18.64
CA ARG A 157 -8.39 4.88 19.90
C ARG A 157 -7.83 5.61 21.09
N PHE A 158 -6.52 5.86 21.13
CA PHE A 158 -5.88 6.67 22.17
C PHE A 158 -6.42 8.10 22.16
N ALA A 159 -6.48 8.76 21.02
CA ALA A 159 -7.01 10.12 20.88
C ALA A 159 -8.48 10.23 21.35
N LYS A 160 -9.29 9.21 21.09
CA LYS A 160 -10.70 9.15 21.51
C LYS A 160 -10.88 9.28 23.03
N TYR A 161 -9.95 8.75 23.80
CA TYR A 161 -10.02 8.86 25.29
C TYR A 161 -9.19 10.02 25.82
N TYR A 162 -8.00 10.23 25.26
CA TYR A 162 -7.09 11.28 25.69
C TYR A 162 -7.69 12.68 25.51
N THR A 163 -8.27 12.98 24.35
CA THR A 163 -8.81 14.31 24.05
C THR A 163 -9.93 14.74 25.02
N PRO A 164 -10.97 13.94 25.31
CA PRO A 164 -11.98 14.33 26.30
C PRO A 164 -11.39 14.53 27.70
N ILE A 165 -10.46 13.68 28.14
CA ILE A 165 -9.84 13.79 29.46
C ILE A 165 -9.10 15.14 29.60
N VAL A 166 -8.29 15.50 28.60
CA VAL A 166 -7.56 16.78 28.59
C VAL A 166 -8.52 17.96 28.55
N CYS A 167 -9.60 17.89 27.77
CA CYS A 167 -10.62 18.94 27.72
C CYS A 167 -11.32 19.12 29.08
N PHE A 168 -11.68 18.00 29.74
CA PHE A 168 -12.29 18.12 31.10
C PHE A 168 -11.32 18.66 32.13
N LEU A 169 -10.04 18.29 32.09
CA LEU A 169 -9.01 18.83 32.97
C LEU A 169 -8.80 20.34 32.71
N ALA A 170 -8.74 20.77 31.46
CA ALA A 170 -8.64 22.16 31.08
C ALA A 170 -9.84 22.97 31.60
N LEU A 171 -11.05 22.42 31.45
CA LEU A 171 -12.28 23.04 31.97
C LEU A 171 -12.25 23.15 33.50
N ALA A 172 -11.79 22.11 34.20
CA ALA A 172 -11.62 22.12 35.63
C ALA A 172 -10.63 23.20 36.09
N VAL A 173 -9.50 23.37 35.42
CA VAL A 173 -8.51 24.43 35.67
C VAL A 173 -9.09 25.82 35.40
N ALA A 174 -9.96 25.97 34.41
CA ALA A 174 -10.60 27.23 34.07
C ALA A 174 -11.65 27.67 35.12
N ILE A 175 -12.34 26.70 35.76
CA ILE A 175 -13.50 27.00 36.65
C ILE A 175 -13.16 26.91 38.14
N ILE A 176 -12.49 25.81 38.56
CA ILE A 176 -12.31 25.52 39.99
C ILE A 176 -11.44 26.57 40.70
N PRO A 177 -10.22 26.89 40.26
CA PRO A 177 -9.37 27.85 40.97
C PRO A 177 -9.93 29.27 41.04
N PRO A 178 -10.58 29.82 39.98
CA PRO A 178 -11.16 31.15 40.04
C PRO A 178 -12.24 31.33 41.13
N ILE A 179 -12.95 30.24 41.48
CA ILE A 179 -13.99 30.29 42.54
C ILE A 179 -13.36 30.57 43.89
N PHE A 180 -12.13 30.13 44.15
CA PHE A 180 -11.45 30.29 45.45
C PHE A 180 -10.51 31.48 45.50
N VAL A 181 -9.85 31.83 44.37
CA VAL A 181 -8.76 32.81 44.34
C VAL A 181 -9.16 34.08 43.58
N GLY A 182 -10.27 34.07 42.83
CA GLY A 182 -10.61 35.12 41.88
C GLY A 182 -9.72 35.07 40.62
N GLU A 183 -9.61 36.21 39.91
CA GLU A 183 -8.74 36.34 38.71
C GLU A 183 -9.07 35.38 37.57
N PHE A 184 -10.32 35.26 37.17
CA PHE A 184 -10.81 34.37 36.13
C PHE A 184 -9.98 34.43 34.83
N GLY A 185 -9.58 35.62 34.39
CA GLY A 185 -8.81 35.79 33.15
C GLY A 185 -7.47 35.06 33.14
N LYS A 186 -6.74 35.09 34.28
CA LYS A 186 -5.44 34.37 34.37
C LYS A 186 -5.59 32.86 34.32
N TRP A 187 -6.60 32.32 35.00
CA TRP A 187 -6.85 30.88 35.03
C TRP A 187 -7.42 30.37 33.70
N PHE A 188 -8.25 31.17 33.04
CA PHE A 188 -8.73 30.88 31.72
C PHE A 188 -7.57 30.82 30.70
N HIS A 189 -6.64 31.76 30.74
CA HIS A 189 -5.45 31.74 29.89
C HIS A 189 -4.57 30.49 30.15
N ARG A 190 -4.36 30.12 31.43
CA ARG A 190 -3.65 28.88 31.77
C ARG A 190 -4.34 27.61 31.25
N ALA A 191 -5.66 27.55 31.32
CA ALA A 191 -6.42 26.43 30.77
C ALA A 191 -6.28 26.34 29.27
N LEU A 192 -6.21 27.44 28.55
CA LEU A 192 -5.95 27.45 27.09
C LEU A 192 -4.53 26.98 26.77
N ILE A 193 -3.52 27.40 27.53
CA ILE A 193 -2.14 26.87 27.35
C ILE A 193 -2.08 25.36 27.61
N PHE A 194 -2.83 24.85 28.58
CA PHE A 194 -2.88 23.42 28.87
C PHE A 194 -3.51 22.59 27.74
N LEU A 195 -4.34 23.21 26.90
CA LEU A 195 -5.02 22.58 25.78
C LEU A 195 -4.14 22.50 24.50
N VAL A 196 -3.11 23.32 24.40
CA VAL A 196 -2.15 23.37 23.28
C VAL A 196 -0.93 22.51 23.56
#